data_fbffc66c853925e2faf3775da105f6b3
#
_entry.id   fbffc66c853925e2faf3775da105f6b3
#
_cell.length_a   1.000
_cell.length_b   1.000
_cell.length_c   1.000
_cell.angle_alpha   90.00
_cell.angle_beta   90.00
_cell.angle_gamma   90.00
#
_symmetry.space_group_name_H-M   'P 1'
#
loop_
_entity.id
_entity.type
_entity.pdbx_description
1 polymer ?
#
loop_
_entity_poly.entity_id
_entity_poly.type
_entity_poly.pdbx_seq_one_letter_code
_entity_poly.pdbx_strand_id
1 'polypeptide(L)'
;TGDLEFDSVLFGSSRRVKDSQTGLGDIILTPGLGWDKGNRHIAFQTSFFLPTGYYEKASVDVPGRQLTALSFGKNRAAILPVVSITNMNPSNGREFSASTGITFSFRNDATDYKTAPEWHAEFAMLQHLKSGMAFGASGYAYYQLGEDSGAGADSLAAATGASSLKARVFGIGPILTYSTKRGDHSISAKFKYSHEFD
;
A
#
# COMPACT_ATOMS: atom_id res chain seq x y z
N THR A 1 16.80 -5.68 5.10
CA THR A 1 17.24 -5.32 6.46
C THR A 1 16.33 -4.24 6.99
N GLY A 2 15.77 -4.42 8.16
CA GLY A 2 15.00 -3.42 8.88
C GLY A 2 15.58 -3.23 10.27
N ASP A 3 15.66 -2.00 10.71
CA ASP A 3 16.10 -1.62 12.04
C ASP A 3 15.01 -0.79 12.71
N LEU A 4 14.66 -1.15 13.93
CA LEU A 4 13.72 -0.41 14.78
C LEU A 4 14.44 -0.02 16.06
N GLU A 5 14.43 1.25 16.37
CA GLU A 5 14.99 1.78 17.61
C GLU A 5 14.04 2.80 18.22
N PHE A 6 13.71 2.66 19.49
CA PHE A 6 12.92 3.64 20.20
C PHE A 6 13.27 3.67 21.70
N ASP A 7 13.07 4.81 22.30
CA ASP A 7 13.20 4.98 23.74
C ASP A 7 11.87 4.65 24.41
N SER A 8 11.88 3.69 25.31
CA SER A 8 10.73 3.33 26.13
C SER A 8 10.96 3.71 27.58
N VAL A 9 9.94 4.24 28.23
CA VAL A 9 9.95 4.46 29.67
C VAL A 9 9.17 3.32 30.32
N LEU A 10 9.89 2.28 30.73
CA LEU A 10 9.32 1.16 31.45
C LEU A 10 9.82 1.22 32.91
N PHE A 11 8.88 1.22 33.87
CA PHE A 11 9.17 1.25 35.31
C PHE A 11 10.09 2.42 35.79
N GLY A 12 9.89 3.60 35.21
CA GLY A 12 10.58 4.83 35.67
C GLY A 12 12.02 5.00 35.17
N SER A 13 12.48 4.15 34.26
CA SER A 13 13.79 4.36 33.60
C SER A 13 13.61 4.40 32.08
N SER A 14 14.19 5.42 31.44
CA SER A 14 14.30 5.48 29.99
C SER A 14 15.30 4.44 29.51
N ARG A 15 14.89 3.61 28.54
CA ARG A 15 15.76 2.60 27.95
C ARG A 15 15.56 2.56 26.45
N ARG A 16 16.68 2.41 25.74
CA ARG A 16 16.70 2.19 24.30
C ARG A 16 16.48 0.73 24.01
N VAL A 17 15.45 0.43 23.24
CA VAL A 17 15.11 -0.91 22.76
C VAL A 17 15.38 -0.95 21.26
N LYS A 18 16.07 -2.00 20.83
CA LYS A 18 16.41 -2.21 19.40
C LYS A 18 15.92 -3.56 18.94
N ASP A 19 15.41 -3.59 17.73
CA ASP A 19 15.17 -4.82 16.98
C ASP A 19 15.76 -4.65 15.57
N SER A 20 16.49 -5.65 15.09
CA SER A 20 17.12 -5.61 13.76
C SER A 20 16.95 -6.97 13.11
N GLN A 21 16.34 -6.98 11.94
CA GLN A 21 16.04 -8.19 11.19
C GLN A 21 16.50 -8.10 9.74
N THR A 22 16.85 -9.26 9.17
CA THR A 22 17.15 -9.40 7.75
C THR A 22 16.39 -10.60 7.21
N GLY A 23 15.64 -10.41 6.14
CA GLY A 23 14.83 -11.49 5.56
C GLY A 23 14.21 -11.10 4.22
N LEU A 24 13.51 -12.06 3.63
CA LEU A 24 12.68 -11.84 2.44
C LEU A 24 11.26 -11.47 2.87
N GLY A 25 10.63 -10.61 2.07
CA GLY A 25 9.21 -10.31 2.19
C GLY A 25 8.33 -11.38 1.56
N ASP A 26 7.02 -11.15 1.61
CA ASP A 26 6.04 -12.02 0.93
C ASP A 26 6.21 -11.98 -0.58
N ILE A 27 6.06 -13.13 -1.23
CA ILE A 27 6.01 -13.22 -2.70
C ILE A 27 4.66 -12.72 -3.19
N ILE A 28 4.68 -11.88 -4.23
CA ILE A 28 3.48 -11.37 -4.88
C ILE A 28 3.51 -11.83 -6.34
N LEU A 29 2.45 -12.54 -6.76
CA LEU A 29 2.24 -12.94 -8.15
C LEU A 29 1.08 -12.12 -8.73
N THR A 30 1.33 -11.42 -9.84
CA THR A 30 0.33 -10.53 -10.44
C THR A 30 0.13 -10.83 -11.92
N PRO A 31 -0.63 -11.88 -12.28
CA PRO A 31 -1.09 -12.06 -13.65
C PRO A 31 -2.08 -10.97 -14.04
N GLY A 32 -2.07 -10.60 -15.32
CA GLY A 32 -2.97 -9.60 -15.85
C GLY A 32 -3.21 -9.73 -17.35
N LEU A 33 -4.29 -9.13 -17.81
CA LEU A 33 -4.68 -9.02 -19.20
C LEU A 33 -4.91 -7.55 -19.53
N GLY A 34 -4.48 -7.13 -20.71
CA GLY A 34 -4.66 -5.78 -21.21
C GLY A 34 -5.32 -5.78 -22.58
N TRP A 35 -6.12 -4.77 -22.84
CA TRP A 35 -6.79 -4.53 -24.12
C TRP A 35 -6.57 -3.09 -24.55
N ASP A 36 -6.16 -2.93 -25.80
CA ASP A 36 -5.94 -1.64 -26.44
C ASP A 36 -6.97 -1.41 -27.54
N LYS A 37 -7.66 -0.27 -27.47
CA LYS A 37 -8.60 0.17 -28.51
C LYS A 37 -8.41 1.66 -28.76
N GLY A 38 -7.60 1.97 -29.80
CA GLY A 38 -7.26 3.35 -30.13
C GLY A 38 -6.57 4.06 -28.96
N ASN A 39 -7.22 5.09 -28.43
CA ASN A 39 -6.70 5.91 -27.34
C ASN A 39 -7.03 5.32 -25.95
N ARG A 40 -7.71 4.20 -25.88
CA ARG A 40 -8.16 3.59 -24.64
C ARG A 40 -7.40 2.29 -24.37
N HIS A 41 -6.85 2.22 -23.16
CA HIS A 41 -6.19 1.04 -22.62
C HIS A 41 -6.97 0.58 -21.39
N ILE A 42 -7.32 -0.69 -21.33
CA ILE A 42 -8.01 -1.29 -20.18
C ILE A 42 -7.15 -2.46 -19.72
N ALA A 43 -6.96 -2.61 -18.43
CA ALA A 43 -6.27 -3.75 -17.85
C ALA A 43 -7.08 -4.34 -16.71
N PHE A 44 -7.03 -5.65 -16.60
CA PHE A 44 -7.47 -6.41 -15.43
C PHE A 44 -6.28 -7.21 -14.92
N GLN A 45 -5.99 -7.10 -13.64
CA GLN A 45 -4.94 -7.87 -12.98
C GLN A 45 -5.42 -8.37 -11.63
N THR A 46 -4.82 -9.45 -11.16
CA THR A 46 -5.07 -9.97 -9.83
C THR A 46 -3.75 -10.26 -9.14
N SER A 47 -3.50 -9.61 -8.02
CA SER A 47 -2.32 -9.90 -7.20
C SER A 47 -2.67 -10.95 -6.14
N PHE A 48 -1.83 -11.97 -6.05
CA PHE A 48 -1.85 -13.02 -5.04
C PHE A 48 -0.68 -12.79 -4.10
N PHE A 49 -0.96 -12.45 -2.86
CA PHE A 49 0.04 -12.29 -1.81
C PHE A 49 0.20 -13.62 -1.09
N LEU A 50 1.40 -14.18 -1.13
CA LEU A 50 1.72 -15.47 -0.53
C LEU A 50 2.49 -15.22 0.78
N PRO A 51 2.10 -15.81 1.90
CA PRO A 51 2.75 -15.60 3.20
C PRO A 51 4.07 -16.37 3.28
N THR A 52 5.05 -15.99 2.46
CA THR A 52 6.36 -16.63 2.35
C THR A 52 7.47 -15.84 3.03
N GLY A 53 7.17 -14.60 3.45
CA GLY A 53 8.12 -13.73 4.10
C GLY A 53 8.40 -14.12 5.55
N TYR A 54 9.54 -13.67 6.04
CA TYR A 54 9.85 -13.82 7.46
C TYR A 54 8.78 -13.13 8.31
N TYR A 55 8.23 -13.87 9.25
CA TYR A 55 7.24 -13.38 10.20
C TYR A 55 7.56 -13.86 11.61
N GLU A 56 7.50 -12.92 12.54
CA GLU A 56 7.57 -13.19 13.97
C GLU A 56 6.49 -12.36 14.68
N LYS A 57 5.77 -13.02 15.60
CA LYS A 57 4.75 -12.35 16.38
C LYS A 57 5.38 -11.30 17.28
N ALA A 58 4.89 -10.07 17.21
CA ALA A 58 5.38 -9.03 18.10
C ALA A 58 5.24 -9.43 19.57
N SER A 59 6.31 -9.33 20.31
CA SER A 59 6.36 -9.69 21.73
C SER A 59 7.32 -8.77 22.49
N VAL A 60 7.04 -8.59 23.78
CA VAL A 60 7.90 -7.87 24.71
C VAL A 60 8.28 -8.83 25.84
N ASP A 61 9.55 -9.17 25.92
CA ASP A 61 10.11 -9.89 27.06
C ASP A 61 10.65 -8.88 28.07
N VAL A 62 9.87 -8.60 29.10
CA VAL A 62 10.22 -7.62 30.14
C VAL A 62 11.41 -8.09 30.99
N PRO A 63 11.48 -9.36 31.46
CA PRO A 63 12.64 -9.90 32.16
C PRO A 63 13.92 -9.89 31.31
N GLY A 64 13.85 -10.39 30.08
CA GLY A 64 14.97 -10.44 29.14
C GLY A 64 15.29 -9.12 28.46
N ARG A 65 14.41 -8.10 28.58
CA ARG A 65 14.55 -6.77 27.98
C ARG A 65 14.64 -6.82 26.45
N GLN A 66 13.91 -7.74 25.84
CA GLN A 66 13.86 -7.90 24.40
C GLN A 66 12.51 -7.45 23.85
N LEU A 67 12.56 -6.83 22.69
CA LEU A 67 11.41 -6.53 21.85
C LEU A 67 11.60 -7.29 20.55
N THR A 68 10.58 -7.99 20.12
CA THR A 68 10.45 -8.53 18.78
C THR A 68 9.29 -7.81 18.12
N ALA A 69 9.55 -7.03 17.07
CA ALA A 69 8.53 -6.23 16.41
C ALA A 69 8.64 -6.24 14.88
N LEU A 70 9.82 -6.57 14.33
CA LEU A 70 10.06 -6.53 12.90
C LEU A 70 9.68 -7.84 12.21
N SER A 71 8.80 -7.72 11.23
CA SER A 71 8.44 -8.79 10.29
C SER A 71 8.45 -8.26 8.88
N PHE A 72 8.94 -9.06 7.91
CA PHE A 72 8.94 -8.71 6.49
C PHE A 72 7.73 -9.31 5.76
N GLY A 73 7.09 -10.34 6.32
CA GLY A 73 5.86 -10.93 5.85
C GLY A 73 4.68 -10.57 6.74
N LYS A 74 3.48 -10.63 6.17
CA LYS A 74 2.22 -10.40 6.91
C LYS A 74 1.65 -11.68 7.51
N ASN A 75 2.26 -12.85 7.25
CA ASN A 75 1.80 -14.17 7.67
C ASN A 75 0.32 -14.44 7.33
N ARG A 76 -0.14 -13.84 6.25
CA ARG A 76 -1.49 -14.08 5.73
C ARG A 76 -1.49 -13.96 4.22
N ALA A 77 -2.23 -14.82 3.55
CA ALA A 77 -2.50 -14.65 2.13
C ALA A 77 -3.48 -13.49 1.90
N ALA A 78 -3.44 -12.92 0.70
CA ALA A 78 -4.46 -11.98 0.24
C ALA A 78 -4.62 -12.06 -1.28
N ILE A 79 -5.79 -11.66 -1.77
CA ILE A 79 -6.12 -11.58 -3.20
C ILE A 79 -6.61 -10.17 -3.48
N LEU A 80 -6.08 -9.56 -4.55
CA LEU A 80 -6.40 -8.21 -4.95
C LEU A 80 -6.69 -8.15 -6.46
N PRO A 81 -7.94 -8.32 -6.89
CA PRO A 81 -8.36 -7.98 -8.24
C PRO A 81 -8.39 -6.46 -8.43
N VAL A 82 -7.88 -6.00 -9.57
CA VAL A 82 -7.81 -4.59 -9.96
C VAL A 82 -8.23 -4.42 -11.40
N VAL A 83 -9.05 -3.43 -11.67
CA VAL A 83 -9.38 -2.94 -13.01
C VAL A 83 -8.77 -1.56 -13.18
N SER A 84 -8.14 -1.33 -14.33
CA SER A 84 -7.53 -0.05 -14.70
C SER A 84 -7.97 0.38 -16.07
N ILE A 85 -8.09 1.69 -16.26
CA ILE A 85 -8.37 2.30 -17.54
C ILE A 85 -7.46 3.53 -17.72
N THR A 86 -6.92 3.65 -18.92
CA THR A 86 -6.26 4.89 -19.38
C THR A 86 -6.90 5.30 -20.70
N ASN A 87 -7.25 6.57 -20.80
CA ASN A 87 -7.69 7.19 -22.04
C ASN A 87 -6.79 8.40 -22.31
N MET A 88 -5.99 8.30 -23.36
CA MET A 88 -5.07 9.36 -23.76
C MET A 88 -5.40 9.85 -25.16
N ASN A 89 -5.70 11.15 -25.30
CA ASN A 89 -5.93 11.77 -26.59
C ASN A 89 -4.62 12.41 -27.12
N PRO A 90 -3.96 11.80 -28.11
CA PRO A 90 -2.68 12.29 -28.61
C PRO A 90 -2.78 13.62 -29.36
N SER A 91 -3.96 14.00 -29.85
CA SER A 91 -4.13 15.24 -30.61
C SER A 91 -4.10 16.48 -29.70
N ASN A 92 -4.54 16.38 -28.47
CA ASN A 92 -4.55 17.47 -27.50
C ASN A 92 -3.74 17.20 -26.23
N GLY A 93 -3.13 16.01 -26.11
CA GLY A 93 -2.29 15.60 -25.00
C GLY A 93 -3.03 15.38 -23.67
N ARG A 94 -4.36 15.24 -23.67
CA ARG A 94 -5.13 14.98 -22.46
C ARG A 94 -5.15 13.49 -22.13
N GLU A 95 -4.86 13.16 -20.89
CA GLU A 95 -4.93 11.82 -20.35
C GLU A 95 -5.82 11.78 -19.12
N PHE A 96 -6.64 10.74 -19.04
CA PHE A 96 -7.33 10.32 -17.84
C PHE A 96 -6.98 8.86 -17.58
N SER A 97 -6.45 8.58 -16.39
CA SER A 97 -6.14 7.24 -15.92
C SER A 97 -6.84 6.99 -14.59
N ALA A 98 -7.40 5.81 -14.41
CA ALA A 98 -8.01 5.40 -13.15
C ALA A 98 -7.80 3.91 -12.93
N SER A 99 -7.71 3.51 -11.66
CA SER A 99 -7.71 2.12 -11.25
C SER A 99 -8.55 1.94 -9.98
N THR A 100 -9.12 0.76 -9.81
CA THR A 100 -9.82 0.39 -8.58
C THR A 100 -9.71 -1.10 -8.32
N GLY A 101 -9.70 -1.47 -7.06
CA GLY A 101 -9.59 -2.85 -6.62
C GLY A 101 -10.12 -3.06 -5.22
N ILE A 102 -10.24 -4.32 -4.83
CA ILE A 102 -10.61 -4.73 -3.46
C ILE A 102 -9.63 -5.79 -3.00
N THR A 103 -8.96 -5.53 -1.88
CA THR A 103 -8.12 -6.52 -1.21
C THR A 103 -8.97 -7.41 -0.32
N PHE A 104 -8.89 -8.71 -0.53
CA PHE A 104 -9.47 -9.74 0.34
C PHE A 104 -8.34 -10.42 1.09
N SER A 105 -8.22 -10.13 2.37
CA SER A 105 -7.20 -10.71 3.25
C SER A 105 -7.75 -11.96 3.94
N PHE A 106 -6.94 -13.01 4.00
CA PHE A 106 -7.21 -14.18 4.83
C PHE A 106 -6.76 -13.92 6.27
N ARG A 107 -7.10 -14.83 7.16
CA ARG A 107 -6.74 -14.72 8.58
C ARG A 107 -5.22 -14.93 8.77
N ASN A 108 -4.64 -14.17 9.67
CA ASN A 108 -3.34 -14.49 10.27
C ASN A 108 -3.59 -15.36 11.50
N ASP A 109 -3.34 -16.65 11.35
CA ASP A 109 -3.65 -17.64 12.41
C ASP A 109 -2.75 -17.46 13.64
N ALA A 110 -1.54 -16.90 13.49
CA ALA A 110 -0.64 -16.66 14.62
C ALA A 110 -1.17 -15.59 15.59
N THR A 111 -1.97 -14.65 15.10
CA THR A 111 -2.55 -13.57 15.90
C THR A 111 -4.06 -13.64 16.00
N ASP A 112 -4.70 -14.60 15.33
CA ASP A 112 -6.15 -14.65 15.14
C ASP A 112 -6.73 -13.31 14.69
N TYR A 113 -6.12 -12.73 13.63
CA TYR A 113 -6.50 -11.43 13.10
C TYR A 113 -6.91 -11.54 11.64
N LYS A 114 -8.07 -11.03 11.30
CA LYS A 114 -8.56 -10.94 9.92
C LYS A 114 -8.96 -9.51 9.61
N THR A 115 -8.23 -8.88 8.68
CA THR A 115 -8.61 -7.58 8.12
C THR A 115 -9.84 -7.75 7.23
N ALA A 116 -10.82 -6.87 7.39
CA ALA A 116 -11.97 -6.81 6.50
C ALA A 116 -11.56 -6.43 5.07
N PRO A 117 -12.43 -6.65 4.06
CA PRO A 117 -12.12 -6.24 2.70
C PRO A 117 -11.85 -4.74 2.59
N GLU A 118 -10.84 -4.39 1.78
CA GLU A 118 -10.28 -3.04 1.66
C GLU A 118 -10.43 -2.57 0.21
N TRP A 119 -11.33 -1.62 -0.02
CA TRP A 119 -11.49 -0.99 -1.33
C TRP A 119 -10.48 0.14 -1.49
N HIS A 120 -9.91 0.24 -2.69
CA HIS A 120 -9.08 1.38 -3.08
C HIS A 120 -9.35 1.78 -4.52
N ALA A 121 -9.13 3.05 -4.79
CA ALA A 121 -9.17 3.63 -6.11
C ALA A 121 -8.11 4.72 -6.24
N GLU A 122 -7.60 4.87 -7.46
CA GLU A 122 -6.67 5.93 -7.81
C GLU A 122 -7.09 6.54 -9.15
N PHE A 123 -6.81 7.82 -9.34
CA PHE A 123 -6.97 8.48 -10.62
C PHE A 123 -5.86 9.50 -10.89
N ALA A 124 -5.65 9.80 -12.15
CA ALA A 124 -4.82 10.91 -12.61
C ALA A 124 -5.45 11.56 -13.85
N MET A 125 -5.42 12.88 -13.89
CA MET A 125 -5.74 13.70 -15.05
C MET A 125 -4.50 14.48 -15.42
N LEU A 126 -3.99 14.27 -16.62
CA LEU A 126 -2.74 14.86 -17.08
C LEU A 126 -2.93 15.64 -18.39
N GLN A 127 -2.22 16.74 -18.51
CA GLN A 127 -1.98 17.43 -19.76
C GLN A 127 -0.54 17.21 -20.18
N HIS A 128 -0.34 16.44 -21.25
CA HIS A 128 0.97 16.17 -21.84
C HIS A 128 1.37 17.32 -22.78
N LEU A 129 2.62 17.70 -22.70
CA LEU A 129 3.25 18.71 -23.54
C LEU A 129 4.25 18.06 -24.50
N LYS A 130 4.51 18.71 -25.63
CA LYS A 130 5.50 18.26 -26.62
C LYS A 130 6.94 18.21 -26.08
N SER A 131 7.21 18.90 -24.98
CA SER A 131 8.50 18.90 -24.29
C SER A 131 8.82 17.62 -23.52
N GLY A 132 7.88 16.67 -23.45
CA GLY A 132 7.99 15.47 -22.63
C GLY A 132 7.53 15.66 -21.17
N MET A 133 7.12 16.86 -20.81
CA MET A 133 6.48 17.13 -19.53
C MET A 133 4.98 16.82 -19.58
N ALA A 134 4.43 16.40 -18.44
CA ALA A 134 3.00 16.42 -18.21
C ALA A 134 2.69 16.90 -16.79
N PHE A 135 1.57 17.60 -16.64
CA PHE A 135 1.12 18.13 -15.36
C PHE A 135 -0.38 17.93 -15.20
N GLY A 136 -0.82 17.88 -13.96
CA GLY A 136 -2.23 17.70 -13.69
C GLY A 136 -2.54 17.46 -12.22
N ALA A 137 -3.63 16.74 -11.98
CA ALA A 137 -4.07 16.32 -10.66
C ALA A 137 -4.12 14.80 -10.57
N SER A 138 -3.83 14.28 -9.40
CA SER A 138 -4.02 12.88 -9.06
C SER A 138 -4.66 12.77 -7.69
N GLY A 139 -5.41 11.70 -7.46
CA GLY A 139 -6.01 11.45 -6.17
C GLY A 139 -6.16 9.95 -5.95
N TYR A 140 -6.47 9.61 -4.72
CA TYR A 140 -6.74 8.25 -4.30
C TYR A 140 -7.79 8.22 -3.19
N ALA A 141 -8.41 7.08 -3.07
CA ALA A 141 -9.33 6.73 -2.00
C ALA A 141 -8.98 5.34 -1.48
N TYR A 142 -9.00 5.19 -0.19
CA TYR A 142 -8.93 3.92 0.50
C TYR A 142 -10.06 3.85 1.52
N TYR A 143 -10.76 2.75 1.54
CA TYR A 143 -11.88 2.53 2.45
C TYR A 143 -12.00 1.06 2.84
N GLN A 144 -11.92 0.78 4.13
CA GLN A 144 -12.15 -0.54 4.67
C GLN A 144 -13.66 -0.81 4.80
N LEU A 145 -14.13 -1.87 4.14
CA LEU A 145 -15.56 -2.13 3.94
C LEU A 145 -16.27 -2.75 5.16
N GLY A 146 -15.51 -3.20 6.16
CA GLY A 146 -16.07 -3.82 7.36
C GLY A 146 -15.15 -3.65 8.57
N GLU A 147 -15.54 -4.19 9.71
CA GLU A 147 -14.70 -4.26 10.90
C GLU A 147 -13.72 -5.44 10.78
N ASP A 148 -12.52 -5.27 11.33
CA ASP A 148 -11.59 -6.36 11.53
C ASP A 148 -12.16 -7.37 12.53
N SER A 149 -11.69 -8.60 12.48
CA SER A 149 -12.27 -9.67 13.28
C SER A 149 -11.23 -10.64 13.82
N GLY A 150 -11.59 -11.35 14.90
CA GLY A 150 -10.77 -12.31 15.60
C GLY A 150 -10.19 -11.76 16.89
N ALA A 151 -9.70 -12.62 17.76
CA ALA A 151 -9.19 -12.26 19.09
C ALA A 151 -8.04 -11.23 19.03
N GLY A 152 -7.25 -11.25 17.96
CA GLY A 152 -6.21 -10.24 17.73
C GLY A 152 -6.77 -8.86 17.46
N ALA A 153 -7.86 -8.75 16.69
CA ALA A 153 -8.53 -7.49 16.43
C ALA A 153 -9.20 -6.93 17.71
N ASP A 154 -9.90 -7.79 18.46
CA ASP A 154 -10.52 -7.42 19.74
C ASP A 154 -9.47 -6.91 20.74
N SER A 155 -8.33 -7.60 20.81
CA SER A 155 -7.22 -7.22 21.69
C SER A 155 -6.60 -5.87 21.28
N LEU A 156 -6.47 -5.61 19.97
CA LEU A 156 -5.95 -4.34 19.47
C LEU A 156 -6.94 -3.19 19.77
N ALA A 157 -8.23 -3.39 19.53
CA ALA A 157 -9.26 -2.41 19.83
C ALA A 157 -9.29 -2.07 21.34
N ALA A 158 -9.19 -3.08 22.20
CA ALA A 158 -9.14 -2.89 23.64
C ALA A 158 -7.87 -2.14 24.08
N ALA A 159 -6.72 -2.50 23.52
CA ALA A 159 -5.43 -1.87 23.86
C ALA A 159 -5.35 -0.40 23.41
N THR A 160 -5.99 -0.04 22.31
CA THR A 160 -6.00 1.33 21.77
C THR A 160 -7.19 2.16 22.26
N GLY A 161 -8.18 1.53 22.88
CA GLY A 161 -9.46 2.18 23.23
C GLY A 161 -10.29 2.57 22.00
N ALA A 162 -9.98 2.01 20.83
CA ALA A 162 -10.67 2.33 19.60
C ALA A 162 -12.03 1.64 19.53
N SER A 163 -13.07 2.40 19.23
CA SER A 163 -14.43 1.86 18.98
C SER A 163 -14.55 1.18 17.62
N SER A 164 -13.63 1.45 16.70
CA SER A 164 -13.53 0.85 15.37
C SER A 164 -12.08 0.84 14.92
N LEU A 165 -11.67 -0.22 14.24
CA LEU A 165 -10.35 -0.33 13.59
C LEU A 165 -10.44 -0.03 12.08
N LYS A 166 -11.59 0.41 11.59
CA LYS A 166 -11.78 0.75 10.18
C LYS A 166 -10.89 1.92 9.79
N ALA A 167 -10.21 1.74 8.68
CA ALA A 167 -9.41 2.78 8.08
C ALA A 167 -10.09 3.34 6.83
N ARG A 168 -10.01 4.65 6.68
CA ARG A 168 -10.34 5.35 5.45
C ARG A 168 -9.36 6.50 5.27
N VAL A 169 -9.04 6.78 4.04
CA VAL A 169 -8.22 7.93 3.67
C VAL A 169 -8.54 8.35 2.25
N PHE A 170 -8.58 9.65 2.02
CA PHE A 170 -8.71 10.27 0.71
C PHE A 170 -7.56 11.23 0.51
N GLY A 171 -7.05 11.30 -0.69
CA GLY A 171 -5.98 12.24 -1.00
C GLY A 171 -6.13 12.77 -2.41
N ILE A 172 -5.81 14.05 -2.58
CA ILE A 172 -5.76 14.72 -3.88
C ILE A 172 -4.62 15.71 -3.92
N GLY A 173 -4.03 15.88 -5.08
CA GLY A 173 -2.98 16.88 -5.24
C GLY A 173 -2.38 16.92 -6.63
N PRO A 174 -1.43 17.85 -6.85
CA PRO A 174 -0.77 18.02 -8.13
C PRO A 174 0.17 16.84 -8.45
N ILE A 175 0.28 16.56 -9.73
CA ILE A 175 1.25 15.64 -10.30
C ILE A 175 2.00 16.32 -11.44
N LEU A 176 3.31 16.11 -11.47
CA LEU A 176 4.21 16.55 -12.53
C LEU A 176 5.03 15.35 -12.98
N THR A 177 5.08 15.11 -14.28
CA THR A 177 5.93 14.07 -14.86
C THR A 177 6.81 14.65 -15.95
N TYR A 178 7.96 14.04 -16.13
CA TYR A 178 8.85 14.31 -17.25
C TYR A 178 9.33 12.98 -17.82
N SER A 179 9.26 12.85 -19.15
CA SER A 179 9.78 11.69 -19.85
C SER A 179 10.55 12.12 -21.08
N THR A 180 11.71 11.59 -21.26
CA THR A 180 12.56 11.83 -22.44
C THR A 180 13.25 10.55 -22.88
N LYS A 181 13.60 10.50 -24.17
CA LYS A 181 14.40 9.42 -24.74
C LYS A 181 15.72 10.00 -25.22
N ARG A 182 16.82 9.42 -24.79
CA ARG A 182 18.16 9.81 -25.19
C ARG A 182 18.94 8.60 -25.70
N GLY A 183 19.07 8.47 -27.02
CA GLY A 183 19.54 7.22 -27.63
C GLY A 183 18.60 6.09 -27.34
N ASP A 184 19.11 4.97 -26.86
CA ASP A 184 18.33 3.77 -26.49
C ASP A 184 17.78 3.82 -25.05
N HIS A 185 18.11 4.87 -24.29
CA HIS A 185 17.69 5.00 -22.90
C HIS A 185 16.44 5.88 -22.78
N SER A 186 15.46 5.41 -22.01
CA SER A 186 14.31 6.19 -21.59
C SER A 186 14.52 6.65 -20.16
N ILE A 187 14.37 7.96 -19.92
CA ILE A 187 14.47 8.58 -18.61
C ILE A 187 13.09 9.13 -18.26
N SER A 188 12.59 8.79 -17.08
CA SER A 188 11.34 9.34 -16.57
C SER A 188 11.51 9.77 -15.13
N ALA A 189 10.87 10.89 -14.79
CA ALA A 189 10.76 11.41 -13.43
C ALA A 189 9.29 11.74 -13.13
N LYS A 190 8.88 11.52 -11.89
CA LYS A 190 7.53 11.84 -11.42
C LYS A 190 7.63 12.50 -10.05
N PHE A 191 6.94 13.63 -9.92
CA PHE A 191 6.67 14.27 -8.64
C PHE A 191 5.18 14.25 -8.38
N LYS A 192 4.77 13.82 -7.19
CA LYS A 192 3.38 13.75 -6.75
C LYS A 192 3.30 14.29 -5.32
N TYR A 193 2.41 15.21 -5.09
CA TYR A 193 2.03 15.65 -3.75
C TYR A 193 0.57 15.29 -3.52
N SER A 194 0.23 14.87 -2.33
CA SER A 194 -1.17 14.61 -1.95
C SER A 194 -1.45 15.24 -0.60
N HIS A 195 -2.55 15.96 -0.53
CA HIS A 195 -3.15 16.38 0.73
C HIS A 195 -4.18 15.33 1.10
N GLU A 196 -4.03 14.77 2.30
CA GLU A 196 -4.93 13.74 2.82
C GLU A 196 -6.00 14.36 3.70
N PHE A 197 -7.17 13.75 3.66
CA PHE A 197 -8.30 14.08 4.52
C PHE A 197 -9.14 12.81 4.72
N ASP A 198 -9.81 12.67 5.85
CA ASP A 198 -10.65 11.55 6.31
C ASP A 198 -12.13 12.00 6.53
#